data_169a2f81e3c8bdfbb8ef5ebb19a9609d
#
_entry.id   169a2f81e3c8bdfbb8ef5ebb19a9609d
#
_cell.length_a   1.000
_cell.length_b   1.000
_cell.length_c   1.000
_cell.angle_alpha   90.00
_cell.angle_beta   90.00
_cell.angle_gamma   90.00
#
_symmetry.space_group_name_H-M   'P 1'
#
loop_
_entity.id
_entity.type
_entity.pdbx_description
1 polymer ?
#
loop_
_entity_poly.entity_id
_entity_poly.type
_entity_poly.pdbx_seq_one_letter_code
_entity_poly.pdbx_strand_id
1 'polypeptide(L)'
;MEQTLILVDNNDKILGYAPRSICHTGKGKRHRAFVIALYNSKGEILLQRRKHALFSNLWDLAGASHPLRSRGKNESYGEAAARCMKDEFGLRGISLRKIGAFNYFAPQGKRCENEHCALIVGKYDGKVKANPKVAYGFRWASLKETLAEIRRRPASFVMWARLGAKLLRKHSLGKKLLKTQTTILEASQK
;
A
#
# COMPACT_ATOMS: atom_id res chain seq x y z
N MET A 1 18.34 -5.51 -14.68
CA MET A 1 18.46 -4.03 -14.80
C MET A 1 17.88 -3.38 -13.57
N GLU A 2 18.50 -2.32 -13.06
CA GLU A 2 17.99 -1.54 -11.94
C GLU A 2 16.73 -0.76 -12.35
N GLN A 3 15.76 -0.65 -11.44
CA GLN A 3 14.52 0.11 -11.67
C GLN A 3 14.81 1.61 -11.68
N THR A 4 14.22 2.34 -12.62
CA THR A 4 14.21 3.80 -12.65
C THR A 4 12.91 4.34 -12.11
N LEU A 5 13.00 5.17 -11.07
CA LEU A 5 11.85 5.77 -10.38
C LEU A 5 11.56 7.18 -10.90
N ILE A 6 10.32 7.61 -10.76
CA ILE A 6 9.82 8.91 -11.19
C ILE A 6 9.93 9.87 -10.00
N LEU A 7 10.84 10.85 -10.12
CA LEU A 7 11.03 11.89 -9.09
C LEU A 7 9.92 12.92 -9.17
N VAL A 8 9.40 13.33 -8.00
CA VAL A 8 8.29 14.28 -7.92
C VAL A 8 8.48 15.26 -6.76
N ASP A 9 7.74 16.37 -6.83
CA ASP A 9 7.55 17.29 -5.72
C ASP A 9 6.43 16.82 -4.77
N ASN A 10 6.03 17.68 -3.82
CA ASN A 10 4.97 17.38 -2.85
C ASN A 10 3.57 17.23 -3.48
N ASN A 11 3.39 17.73 -4.70
CA ASN A 11 2.12 17.78 -5.42
C ASN A 11 2.06 16.77 -6.59
N ASP A 12 3.02 15.80 -6.64
CA ASP A 12 3.12 14.79 -7.72
C ASP A 12 3.55 15.35 -9.09
N LYS A 13 4.10 16.58 -9.15
CA LYS A 13 4.68 17.13 -10.36
C LYS A 13 6.02 16.46 -10.64
N ILE A 14 6.22 15.93 -11.84
CA ILE A 14 7.44 15.23 -12.24
C ILE A 14 8.61 16.21 -12.28
N LEU A 15 9.70 15.87 -11.59
CA LEU A 15 10.95 16.63 -11.54
C LEU A 15 12.08 15.94 -12.31
N GLY A 16 11.93 14.66 -12.67
CA GLY A 16 12.94 13.87 -13.36
C GLY A 16 12.87 12.40 -13.01
N TYR A 17 14.01 11.72 -13.14
CA TYR A 17 14.11 10.28 -12.94
C TYR A 17 15.44 9.93 -12.24
N ALA A 18 15.46 8.87 -11.47
CA ALA A 18 16.68 8.37 -10.85
C ALA A 18 16.63 6.85 -10.64
N PRO A 19 17.78 6.18 -10.56
CA PRO A 19 17.88 4.80 -10.13
C PRO A 19 17.26 4.58 -8.74
N ARG A 20 16.64 3.44 -8.51
CA ARG A 20 16.05 3.08 -7.22
C ARG A 20 17.01 3.19 -6.06
N SER A 21 18.28 2.77 -6.24
CA SER A 21 19.33 2.86 -5.23
C SER A 21 19.53 4.29 -4.74
N ILE A 22 19.56 5.27 -5.65
CA ILE A 22 19.71 6.70 -5.33
C ILE A 22 18.50 7.21 -4.54
N CYS A 23 17.29 6.77 -4.90
CA CYS A 23 16.06 7.21 -4.24
C CYS A 23 15.94 6.68 -2.80
N HIS A 24 16.59 5.55 -2.48
CA HIS A 24 16.45 4.87 -1.19
C HIS A 24 17.72 4.92 -0.33
N THR A 25 18.71 5.76 -0.63
CA THR A 25 19.96 5.87 0.14
C THR A 25 20.09 7.25 0.79
N GLY A 26 20.52 7.29 2.04
CA GLY A 26 20.72 8.52 2.82
C GLY A 26 19.38 9.24 3.10
N LYS A 27 19.27 10.50 2.66
CA LYS A 27 17.99 11.26 2.69
C LYS A 27 17.06 10.89 1.53
N GLY A 28 17.54 10.12 0.54
CA GLY A 28 16.84 9.73 -0.66
C GLY A 28 16.31 10.89 -1.50
N LYS A 29 15.77 10.57 -2.68
CA LYS A 29 15.04 11.54 -3.50
C LYS A 29 13.56 11.21 -3.48
N ARG A 30 12.70 12.24 -3.34
CA ARG A 30 11.26 12.02 -3.35
C ARG A 30 10.83 11.49 -4.71
N HIS A 31 10.08 10.41 -4.68
CA HIS A 31 9.63 9.70 -5.87
C HIS A 31 8.20 9.20 -5.72
N ARG A 32 7.58 8.82 -6.83
CA ARG A 32 6.24 8.25 -6.84
C ARG A 32 6.24 6.87 -6.20
N ALA A 33 5.25 6.66 -5.33
CA ALA A 33 4.94 5.37 -4.75
C ALA A 33 3.43 5.19 -4.60
N PHE A 34 3.01 3.99 -4.26
CA PHE A 34 1.63 3.70 -3.90
C PHE A 34 1.54 2.59 -2.86
N VAL A 35 0.45 2.61 -2.13
CA VAL A 35 0.01 1.51 -1.27
C VAL A 35 -1.42 1.10 -1.65
N ILE A 36 -1.70 -0.20 -1.62
CA ILE A 36 -3.00 -0.77 -2.05
C ILE A 36 -3.78 -1.26 -0.83
N ALA A 37 -4.97 -0.73 -0.62
CA ALA A 37 -5.96 -1.28 0.29
C ALA A 37 -6.96 -2.14 -0.50
N LEU A 38 -6.71 -3.44 -0.58
CA LEU A 38 -7.65 -4.40 -1.14
C LEU A 38 -8.71 -4.72 -0.07
N TYR A 39 -10.00 -4.64 -0.43
CA TYR A 39 -11.09 -4.88 0.51
C TYR A 39 -12.09 -5.91 -0.06
N ASN A 40 -12.82 -6.60 0.81
CA ASN A 40 -13.81 -7.59 0.43
C ASN A 40 -15.26 -7.13 0.76
N SER A 41 -16.25 -7.93 0.37
CA SER A 41 -17.67 -7.66 0.62
C SER A 41 -18.04 -7.68 2.10
N LYS A 42 -17.24 -8.30 2.98
CA LYS A 42 -17.42 -8.28 4.44
C LYS A 42 -16.89 -6.98 5.07
N GLY A 43 -16.32 -6.04 4.27
CA GLY A 43 -15.73 -4.80 4.77
C GLY A 43 -14.35 -4.98 5.39
N GLU A 44 -13.73 -6.15 5.22
CA GLU A 44 -12.36 -6.40 5.67
C GLU A 44 -11.34 -5.88 4.65
N ILE A 45 -10.16 -5.52 5.10
CA ILE A 45 -9.01 -5.16 4.27
C ILE A 45 -7.93 -6.23 4.37
N LEU A 46 -7.25 -6.46 3.26
CA LEU A 46 -6.13 -7.40 3.20
C LEU A 46 -4.88 -6.74 3.78
N LEU A 47 -4.26 -7.41 4.73
CA LEU A 47 -2.96 -7.06 5.31
C LEU A 47 -1.94 -8.14 4.92
N GLN A 48 -0.71 -7.72 4.59
CA GLN A 48 0.41 -8.66 4.38
C GLN A 48 1.53 -8.41 5.37
N ARG A 49 2.23 -9.46 5.75
CA ARG A 49 3.45 -9.40 6.55
C ARG A 49 4.65 -9.42 5.62
N ARG A 50 5.32 -8.29 5.51
CA ARG A 50 6.37 -8.02 4.51
C ARG A 50 7.58 -8.93 4.63
N LYS A 51 8.09 -9.37 3.47
CA LYS A 51 9.38 -10.08 3.33
C LYS A 51 10.22 -9.34 2.29
N HIS A 52 10.74 -8.18 2.65
CA HIS A 52 11.50 -7.27 1.78
C HIS A 52 12.81 -6.84 2.46
N ALA A 53 13.75 -6.29 1.68
CA ALA A 53 15.02 -5.79 2.20
C ALA A 53 14.86 -4.59 3.15
N LEU A 54 13.78 -3.80 2.98
CA LEU A 54 13.42 -2.69 3.87
C LEU A 54 12.12 -3.01 4.61
N PHE A 55 12.07 -2.65 5.89
CA PHE A 55 10.87 -2.80 6.74
C PHE A 55 10.32 -4.23 6.72
N SER A 56 11.22 -5.24 6.80
CA SER A 56 10.84 -6.65 6.83
C SER A 56 10.08 -6.99 8.10
N ASN A 57 9.22 -8.01 8.01
CA ASN A 57 8.46 -8.55 9.14
C ASN A 57 7.45 -7.57 9.78
N LEU A 58 7.16 -6.43 9.14
CA LEU A 58 6.11 -5.50 9.53
C LEU A 58 4.83 -5.75 8.73
N TRP A 59 3.69 -5.37 9.31
CA TRP A 59 2.42 -5.38 8.60
C TRP A 59 2.31 -4.21 7.63
N ASP A 60 1.81 -4.51 6.44
CA ASP A 60 1.47 -3.57 5.39
C ASP A 60 0.02 -3.77 4.96
N LEU A 61 -0.53 -2.86 4.16
CA LEU A 61 -1.74 -3.12 3.39
C LEU A 61 -1.45 -4.18 2.32
N ALA A 62 -2.36 -4.44 1.40
CA ALA A 62 -2.25 -5.55 0.44
C ALA A 62 -0.95 -5.54 -0.39
N GLY A 63 -0.43 -4.37 -0.72
CA GLY A 63 0.84 -4.24 -1.45
C GLY A 63 1.30 -2.80 -1.53
N ALA A 64 2.59 -2.60 -1.75
CA ALA A 64 3.21 -1.29 -1.94
C ALA A 64 4.36 -1.37 -2.94
N SER A 65 4.43 -0.41 -3.86
CA SER A 65 5.46 -0.38 -4.91
C SER A 65 5.54 1.02 -5.55
N HIS A 66 6.28 1.13 -6.63
CA HIS A 66 6.52 2.37 -7.35
C HIS A 66 6.06 2.26 -8.80
N PRO A 67 5.43 3.31 -9.38
CA PRO A 67 5.38 3.47 -10.83
C PRO A 67 6.79 3.62 -11.39
N LEU A 68 7.10 2.90 -12.46
CA LEU A 68 8.44 2.86 -13.04
C LEU A 68 8.53 3.72 -14.30
N ARG A 69 9.73 4.20 -14.58
CA ARG A 69 10.14 4.71 -15.90
C ARG A 69 10.77 3.57 -16.67
N SER A 70 10.19 3.16 -17.78
CA SER A 70 10.72 2.10 -18.63
C SER A 70 10.53 2.41 -20.09
N ARG A 71 11.54 2.17 -20.91
CA ARG A 71 11.52 2.36 -22.39
C ARG A 71 10.93 3.72 -22.81
N GLY A 72 11.35 4.78 -22.13
CA GLY A 72 10.88 6.12 -22.44
C GLY A 72 9.47 6.47 -21.96
N LYS A 73 8.75 5.56 -21.26
CA LYS A 73 7.37 5.77 -20.77
C LYS A 73 7.29 5.68 -19.26
N ASN A 74 6.40 6.45 -18.66
CA ASN A 74 6.07 6.36 -17.24
C ASN A 74 4.90 5.42 -17.05
N GLU A 75 5.01 4.43 -16.14
CA GLU A 75 3.83 3.70 -15.68
C GLU A 75 2.85 4.68 -15.01
N SER A 76 1.56 4.50 -15.27
CA SER A 76 0.50 5.09 -14.45
C SER A 76 0.42 4.38 -13.10
N TYR A 77 -0.23 5.01 -12.12
CA TYR A 77 -0.50 4.35 -10.83
C TYR A 77 -1.35 3.07 -10.99
N GLY A 78 -2.28 3.04 -11.95
CA GLY A 78 -3.11 1.87 -12.24
C GLY A 78 -2.32 0.69 -12.79
N GLU A 79 -1.46 0.92 -13.79
CA GLU A 79 -0.58 -0.10 -14.37
C GLU A 79 0.38 -0.68 -13.33
N ALA A 80 1.03 0.19 -12.56
CA ALA A 80 1.95 -0.21 -11.50
C ALA A 80 1.26 -1.01 -10.38
N ALA A 81 0.05 -0.61 -9.98
CA ALA A 81 -0.74 -1.32 -8.98
C ALA A 81 -1.22 -2.69 -9.50
N ALA A 82 -1.65 -2.78 -10.76
CA ALA A 82 -2.02 -4.05 -11.38
C ALA A 82 -0.82 -5.02 -11.46
N ARG A 83 0.36 -4.51 -11.82
CA ARG A 83 1.61 -5.27 -11.79
C ARG A 83 1.92 -5.76 -10.36
N CYS A 84 1.81 -4.91 -9.35
CA CYS A 84 2.04 -5.25 -7.96
C CYS A 84 1.10 -6.39 -7.49
N MET A 85 -0.21 -6.30 -7.76
CA MET A 85 -1.16 -7.33 -7.38
C MET A 85 -0.90 -8.67 -8.08
N LYS A 86 -0.50 -8.63 -9.35
CA LYS A 86 -0.06 -9.82 -10.08
C LYS A 86 1.16 -10.47 -9.43
N ASP A 87 2.19 -9.67 -9.11
CA ASP A 87 3.49 -10.18 -8.65
C ASP A 87 3.42 -10.68 -7.19
N GLU A 88 2.64 -10.00 -6.34
CA GLU A 88 2.55 -10.32 -4.91
C GLU A 88 1.46 -11.34 -4.57
N PHE A 89 0.36 -11.40 -5.33
CA PHE A 89 -0.78 -12.27 -5.04
C PHE A 89 -1.29 -13.08 -6.24
N GLY A 90 -0.69 -12.94 -7.43
CA GLY A 90 -1.18 -13.61 -8.65
C GLY A 90 -2.50 -13.03 -9.17
N LEU A 91 -2.97 -11.92 -8.63
CA LEU A 91 -4.28 -11.36 -8.94
C LEU A 91 -4.23 -10.52 -10.22
N ARG A 92 -5.23 -10.68 -11.09
CA ARG A 92 -5.38 -9.96 -12.37
C ARG A 92 -6.81 -9.45 -12.51
N GLY A 93 -7.01 -8.45 -13.34
CA GLY A 93 -8.35 -7.95 -13.70
C GLY A 93 -9.08 -7.23 -12.56
N ILE A 94 -8.40 -6.87 -11.47
CA ILE A 94 -9.00 -6.12 -10.36
C ILE A 94 -9.13 -4.66 -10.79
N SER A 95 -10.31 -4.07 -10.62
CA SER A 95 -10.51 -2.63 -10.76
C SER A 95 -9.83 -1.90 -9.60
N LEU A 96 -8.75 -1.19 -9.91
CA LEU A 96 -7.92 -0.45 -8.97
C LEU A 96 -8.07 1.06 -9.17
N ARG A 97 -8.33 1.82 -8.10
CA ARG A 97 -8.63 3.24 -8.16
C ARG A 97 -7.86 4.04 -7.11
N LYS A 98 -7.15 5.10 -7.53
CA LYS A 98 -6.53 6.08 -6.61
C LYS A 98 -7.63 6.88 -5.91
N ILE A 99 -7.55 7.01 -4.58
CA ILE A 99 -8.52 7.74 -3.77
C ILE A 99 -7.91 8.88 -2.96
N GLY A 100 -6.60 9.06 -3.03
CA GLY A 100 -5.87 10.12 -2.37
C GLY A 100 -4.38 9.85 -2.39
N ALA A 101 -3.61 10.72 -1.78
CA ALA A 101 -2.16 10.58 -1.62
C ALA A 101 -1.67 11.28 -0.34
N PHE A 102 -0.45 10.98 0.07
CA PHE A 102 0.25 11.61 1.17
C PHE A 102 1.76 11.58 0.93
N ASN A 103 2.48 12.53 1.52
CA ASN A 103 3.93 12.54 1.50
C ASN A 103 4.46 11.99 2.83
N TYR A 104 5.56 11.24 2.77
CA TYR A 104 6.24 10.79 3.98
C TYR A 104 7.72 10.55 3.75
N PHE A 105 8.45 10.49 4.87
CA PHE A 105 9.84 10.07 4.95
C PHE A 105 9.99 9.05 6.07
N ALA A 106 10.57 7.90 5.78
CA ALA A 106 10.82 6.83 6.75
C ALA A 106 12.26 6.32 6.62
N PRO A 107 13.15 6.66 7.56
CA PRO A 107 14.53 6.17 7.56
C PRO A 107 14.61 4.74 8.12
N GLN A 108 15.56 3.95 7.59
CA GLN A 108 15.98 2.65 8.14
C GLN A 108 17.48 2.43 7.94
N GLY A 109 18.27 2.69 8.95
CA GLY A 109 19.74 2.66 8.86
C GLY A 109 20.26 3.65 7.82
N LYS A 110 21.07 3.17 6.87
CA LYS A 110 21.58 3.98 5.75
C LYS A 110 20.59 4.14 4.59
N ARG A 111 19.40 3.55 4.68
CA ARG A 111 18.35 3.60 3.65
C ARG A 111 17.13 4.38 4.13
N CYS A 112 16.24 4.72 3.19
CA CYS A 112 15.01 5.42 3.50
C CYS A 112 13.94 5.16 2.44
N GLU A 113 12.69 5.49 2.80
CA GLU A 113 11.61 5.79 1.89
C GLU A 113 11.33 7.29 1.93
N ASN A 114 11.36 7.98 0.79
CA ASN A 114 11.02 9.41 0.65
C ASN A 114 10.02 9.52 -0.51
N GLU A 115 8.74 9.54 -0.20
CA GLU A 115 7.72 9.24 -1.19
C GLU A 115 6.57 10.25 -1.20
N HIS A 116 6.06 10.47 -2.43
CA HIS A 116 4.69 10.86 -2.68
C HIS A 116 3.89 9.58 -2.94
N CYS A 117 3.13 9.13 -1.94
CA CYS A 117 2.49 7.81 -1.93
C CYS A 117 0.99 7.92 -2.20
N ALA A 118 0.52 7.37 -3.31
CA ALA A 118 -0.89 7.26 -3.63
C ALA A 118 -1.55 6.13 -2.84
N LEU A 119 -2.74 6.36 -2.29
CA LEU A 119 -3.60 5.31 -1.78
C LEU A 119 -4.50 4.80 -2.91
N ILE A 120 -4.34 3.53 -3.24
CA ILE A 120 -5.13 2.82 -4.26
C ILE A 120 -6.04 1.83 -3.55
N VAL A 121 -7.27 1.70 -4.01
CA VAL A 121 -8.25 0.75 -3.47
C VAL A 121 -8.75 -0.17 -4.56
N GLY A 122 -9.07 -1.41 -4.18
CA GLY A 122 -9.70 -2.39 -5.06
C GLY A 122 -10.59 -3.34 -4.27
N LYS A 123 -11.71 -3.78 -4.88
CA LYS A 123 -12.58 -4.80 -4.28
C LYS A 123 -12.17 -6.18 -4.79
N TYR A 124 -12.08 -7.16 -3.89
CA TYR A 124 -11.77 -8.54 -4.23
C TYR A 124 -12.35 -9.52 -3.21
N ASP A 125 -13.17 -10.45 -3.67
CA ASP A 125 -13.84 -11.46 -2.84
C ASP A 125 -13.31 -12.89 -3.09
N GLY A 126 -12.33 -13.05 -3.98
CA GLY A 126 -11.79 -14.36 -4.34
C GLY A 126 -10.73 -14.87 -3.37
N LYS A 127 -10.22 -16.07 -3.66
CA LYS A 127 -9.12 -16.66 -2.89
C LYS A 127 -7.82 -15.86 -3.10
N VAL A 128 -7.11 -15.60 -2.01
CA VAL A 128 -5.82 -14.93 -2.00
C VAL A 128 -4.72 -15.93 -1.72
N LYS A 129 -3.62 -15.85 -2.47
CA LYS A 129 -2.39 -16.62 -2.22
C LYS A 129 -1.21 -15.65 -2.30
N ALA A 130 -0.61 -15.35 -1.14
CA ALA A 130 0.57 -14.48 -1.12
C ALA A 130 1.79 -15.19 -1.74
N ASN A 131 2.60 -14.42 -2.46
CA ASN A 131 3.88 -14.88 -2.96
C ASN A 131 4.87 -15.02 -1.77
N PRO A 132 5.38 -16.23 -1.47
CA PRO A 132 6.27 -16.45 -0.32
C PRO A 132 7.64 -15.78 -0.45
N LYS A 133 7.98 -15.27 -1.64
CA LYS A 133 9.20 -14.49 -1.86
C LYS A 133 9.10 -13.07 -1.31
N VAL A 134 7.88 -12.51 -1.20
CA VAL A 134 7.66 -11.10 -0.80
C VAL A 134 6.81 -10.93 0.46
N ALA A 135 6.16 -12.00 0.93
CA ALA A 135 5.36 -11.98 2.15
C ALA A 135 5.61 -13.22 3.02
N TYR A 136 5.67 -13.02 4.35
CA TYR A 136 5.66 -14.12 5.32
C TYR A 136 4.26 -14.67 5.56
N GLY A 137 3.23 -13.93 5.19
CA GLY A 137 1.83 -14.28 5.34
C GLY A 137 0.92 -13.10 5.07
N PHE A 138 -0.37 -13.35 5.13
CA PHE A 138 -1.41 -12.35 4.97
C PHE A 138 -2.61 -12.68 5.87
N ARG A 139 -3.46 -11.70 6.09
CA ARG A 139 -4.75 -11.88 6.75
C ARG A 139 -5.75 -10.84 6.27
N TRP A 140 -7.03 -11.20 6.32
CA TRP A 140 -8.13 -10.25 6.27
C TRP A 140 -8.39 -9.72 7.68
N ALA A 141 -8.62 -8.43 7.82
CA ALA A 141 -8.94 -7.80 9.10
C ALA A 141 -9.90 -6.63 8.86
N SER A 142 -10.75 -6.37 9.81
CA SER A 142 -11.62 -5.21 9.74
C SER A 142 -10.82 -3.91 9.75
N LEU A 143 -11.33 -2.87 9.07
CA LEU A 143 -10.69 -1.55 9.13
C LEU A 143 -10.65 -1.02 10.58
N LYS A 144 -11.70 -1.30 11.39
CA LYS A 144 -11.76 -0.92 12.81
C LYS A 144 -10.64 -1.58 13.62
N GLU A 145 -10.47 -2.90 13.50
CA GLU A 145 -9.40 -3.65 14.17
C GLU A 145 -8.02 -3.19 13.72
N THR A 146 -7.82 -3.02 12.41
CA THR A 146 -6.55 -2.54 11.85
C THR A 146 -6.16 -1.18 12.43
N LEU A 147 -7.11 -0.23 12.51
CA LEU A 147 -6.86 1.10 13.10
C LEU A 147 -6.58 1.01 14.60
N ALA A 148 -7.25 0.11 15.32
CA ALA A 148 -7.00 -0.13 16.74
C ALA A 148 -5.62 -0.75 16.98
N GLU A 149 -5.20 -1.72 16.15
CA GLU A 149 -3.86 -2.31 16.24
C GLU A 149 -2.77 -1.29 15.90
N ILE A 150 -2.94 -0.49 14.84
CA ILE A 150 -2.01 0.61 14.50
C ILE A 150 -1.84 1.58 15.67
N ARG A 151 -2.92 1.90 16.40
CA ARG A 151 -2.87 2.77 17.58
C ARG A 151 -2.11 2.13 18.74
N ARG A 152 -2.36 0.84 19.02
CA ARG A 152 -1.74 0.11 20.13
C ARG A 152 -0.28 -0.25 19.87
N ARG A 153 0.06 -0.62 18.64
CA ARG A 153 1.36 -1.15 18.23
C ARG A 153 1.84 -0.51 16.92
N PRO A 154 2.07 0.81 16.87
CA PRO A 154 2.41 1.50 15.63
C PRO A 154 3.72 0.99 14.99
N ALA A 155 4.67 0.52 15.80
CA ALA A 155 5.93 -0.05 15.33
C ALA A 155 5.77 -1.40 14.59
N SER A 156 4.63 -2.09 14.74
CA SER A 156 4.34 -3.34 14.02
C SER A 156 3.85 -3.10 12.58
N PHE A 157 3.62 -1.85 12.20
CA PHE A 157 3.14 -1.47 10.88
C PHE A 157 4.10 -0.50 10.19
N VAL A 158 4.30 -0.68 8.89
CA VAL A 158 5.05 0.28 8.09
C VAL A 158 4.36 1.65 8.07
N MET A 159 5.14 2.72 7.91
CA MET A 159 4.62 4.08 7.99
C MET A 159 3.52 4.35 6.96
N TRP A 160 3.72 3.94 5.70
CA TRP A 160 2.73 4.17 4.62
C TRP A 160 1.44 3.39 4.83
N ALA A 161 1.46 2.18 5.41
CA ALA A 161 0.24 1.47 5.79
C ALA A 161 -0.56 2.22 6.87
N ARG A 162 0.13 2.79 7.86
CA ARG A 162 -0.48 3.60 8.91
C ARG A 162 -1.14 4.87 8.35
N LEU A 163 -0.45 5.56 7.44
CA LEU A 163 -0.96 6.76 6.76
C LEU A 163 -2.09 6.43 5.79
N GLY A 164 -1.94 5.36 5.01
CA GLY A 164 -2.97 4.85 4.08
C GLY A 164 -4.25 4.45 4.80
N ALA A 165 -4.16 3.72 5.91
CA ALA A 165 -5.33 3.35 6.72
C ALA A 165 -6.04 4.57 7.33
N LYS A 166 -5.28 5.59 7.78
CA LYS A 166 -5.85 6.86 8.25
C LYS A 166 -6.57 7.62 7.14
N LEU A 167 -5.98 7.66 5.93
CA LEU A 167 -6.59 8.31 4.77
C LEU A 167 -7.85 7.55 4.34
N LEU A 168 -7.78 6.21 4.27
CA LEU A 168 -8.94 5.36 3.96
C LEU A 168 -10.10 5.62 4.93
N ARG A 169 -9.84 5.68 6.24
CA ARG A 169 -10.87 5.98 7.26
C ARG A 169 -11.62 7.28 6.99
N LYS A 170 -10.92 8.32 6.51
CA LYS A 170 -11.52 9.63 6.21
C LYS A 170 -12.34 9.63 4.92
N HIS A 171 -12.00 8.76 3.98
CA HIS A 171 -12.68 8.65 2.68
C HIS A 171 -14.07 8.00 2.83
N SER A 172 -15.01 8.30 1.91
CA SER A 172 -16.37 7.73 1.88
C SER A 172 -16.37 6.20 1.90
N LEU A 173 -15.47 5.56 1.16
CA LEU A 173 -15.28 4.10 1.17
C LEU A 173 -14.96 3.60 2.58
N GLY A 174 -14.02 4.19 3.29
CA GLY A 174 -13.65 3.77 4.64
C GLY A 174 -14.80 3.91 5.63
N LYS A 175 -15.60 4.98 5.51
CA LYS A 175 -16.83 5.14 6.31
C LYS A 175 -17.84 4.03 6.02
N LYS A 176 -17.97 3.62 4.74
CA LYS A 176 -18.83 2.48 4.35
C LYS A 176 -18.32 1.17 4.93
N LEU A 177 -17.02 0.87 4.82
CA LEU A 177 -16.43 -0.35 5.38
C LEU A 177 -16.64 -0.46 6.89
N LEU A 178 -16.50 0.63 7.64
CA LEU A 178 -16.76 0.68 9.08
C LEU A 178 -18.23 0.37 9.43
N LYS A 179 -19.19 0.88 8.65
CA LYS A 179 -20.63 0.60 8.83
C LYS A 179 -20.96 -0.87 8.55
N THR A 180 -20.46 -1.43 7.44
CA THR A 180 -20.71 -2.85 7.07
C THR A 180 -20.32 -3.80 8.20
N GLN A 181 -19.23 -3.55 8.89
CA GLN A 181 -18.76 -4.38 9.99
C GLN A 181 -19.62 -4.29 11.24
N THR A 182 -20.17 -3.12 11.56
CA THR A 182 -21.11 -2.96 12.67
C THR A 182 -22.36 -3.80 12.42
N THR A 183 -22.93 -3.73 11.22
CA THR A 183 -24.15 -4.50 10.86
C THR A 183 -23.93 -6.02 10.92
N ILE A 184 -22.75 -6.52 10.48
CA ILE A 184 -22.43 -7.96 10.54
C ILE A 184 -22.31 -8.43 12.00
N LEU A 185 -21.68 -7.65 12.87
CA LEU A 185 -21.53 -7.99 14.29
C LEU A 185 -22.89 -8.04 14.99
N GLU A 186 -23.78 -7.09 14.74
CA GLU A 186 -25.13 -7.05 15.31
C GLU A 186 -25.98 -8.22 14.82
N ALA A 187 -25.86 -8.64 13.55
CA ALA A 187 -26.55 -9.79 12.99
C ALA A 187 -26.05 -11.14 13.55
N SER A 188 -24.79 -11.22 13.98
CA SER A 188 -24.18 -12.44 14.56
C SER A 188 -24.49 -12.63 16.05
N GLN A 189 -25.11 -11.63 16.71
CA GLN A 189 -25.49 -11.65 18.12
C GLN A 189 -27.00 -11.92 18.35
N LYS A 190 -27.74 -12.04 17.25
CA LYS A 190 -29.15 -12.46 17.24
C LYS A 190 -29.32 -13.92 16.84
#